data_c4a227f9d5b06c805249ef25714e2dd6
#
_entry.id   c4a227f9d5b06c805249ef25714e2dd6
#
_cell.length_a   1.000
_cell.length_b   1.000
_cell.length_c   1.000
_cell.angle_alpha   90.00
_cell.angle_beta   90.00
_cell.angle_gamma   90.00
#
_symmetry.space_group_name_H-M   'P 1'
#
loop_
_entity.id
_entity.type
_entity.pdbx_description
1 polymer ?
#
loop_
_entity_poly.entity_id
_entity_poly.type
_entity_poly.pdbx_seq_one_letter_code
_entity_poly.pdbx_strand_id
1 'polypeptide(L)'
;ELAIGKTITLTSTYDHRVIQGAGSGEFLKKVHEALLGQRGFYENIFASLRIPYAPIVWAADINVDVADNVDKTSRVQELINSFRVRGHLMADIDPLEYVQRMHPDLDIASHGLTFWDLDREFVTGGFGGKRIMKLREILGVLRDSYCRTIGIEYMHIQDPAQRRWFQRHIEVKYEKPDHDEQLRILRKLNEAEAFETFLQTKYVGQKRFSLEGGESTIPLLDQILKGAAEAELDGAAIGMAHRGRLNVLTNIAGKTYGQVFREFEGSVALGNKRGSGDVKYHLGTEGTFETDEGKTLPVYLAANPSHLETVDGVLEGIVRAKQDRKPIGTFSVLPILVHGDAAFAGQG
;
A
#
# COMPACT_ATOMS: atom_id res chain seq x y z
N GLU A 1 -13.66 1.30 42.55
CA GLU A 1 -12.26 1.33 42.13
C GLU A 1 -11.85 2.74 41.76
N LEU A 2 -10.73 3.24 42.37
CA LEU A 2 -10.17 4.56 42.02
C LEU A 2 -9.45 4.41 40.71
N ALA A 3 -9.95 5.07 39.63
CA ALA A 3 -9.28 5.11 38.34
C ALA A 3 -8.04 6.02 38.44
N ILE A 4 -6.89 5.54 38.00
CA ILE A 4 -5.69 6.34 37.86
C ILE A 4 -5.72 7.04 36.50
N GLY A 5 -6.05 8.33 36.49
CA GLY A 5 -6.02 9.17 35.30
C GLY A 5 -4.72 9.96 35.19
N LYS A 6 -4.28 10.24 33.96
CA LYS A 6 -3.22 11.22 33.72
C LYS A 6 -3.88 12.60 33.61
N THR A 7 -3.46 13.55 34.42
CA THR A 7 -3.93 14.94 34.38
C THR A 7 -2.85 15.83 33.80
N ILE A 8 -3.27 16.87 33.08
CA ILE A 8 -2.40 17.95 32.61
C ILE A 8 -2.97 19.27 33.13
N THR A 9 -2.13 20.11 33.67
CA THR A 9 -2.49 21.47 34.10
C THR A 9 -2.06 22.45 33.03
N LEU A 10 -3.02 23.28 32.59
CA LEU A 10 -2.77 24.37 31.65
C LEU A 10 -2.84 25.68 32.39
N THR A 11 -1.78 26.50 32.24
CA THR A 11 -1.74 27.85 32.79
C THR A 11 -1.53 28.88 31.68
N SER A 12 -2.06 30.06 31.83
CA SER A 12 -1.80 31.18 30.93
C SER A 12 -1.30 32.37 31.72
N THR A 13 -0.36 33.09 31.13
CA THR A 13 0.11 34.40 31.64
C THR A 13 -0.26 35.45 30.61
N TYR A 14 -0.83 36.55 31.05
CA TYR A 14 -1.24 37.62 30.15
C TYR A 14 -1.03 39.01 30.79
N ASP A 15 -0.91 40.02 29.94
CA ASP A 15 -0.86 41.41 30.40
C ASP A 15 -2.29 41.91 30.68
N HIS A 16 -2.57 42.14 31.95
CA HIS A 16 -3.92 42.54 32.39
C HIS A 16 -4.31 43.95 31.88
N ARG A 17 -3.37 44.72 31.35
CA ARG A 17 -3.64 46.05 30.73
C ARG A 17 -4.32 45.88 29.35
N VAL A 18 -4.18 44.70 28.73
CA VAL A 18 -4.67 44.39 27.37
C VAL A 18 -5.80 43.37 27.41
N ILE A 19 -5.71 42.37 28.31
CA ILE A 19 -6.63 41.26 28.38
C ILE A 19 -7.31 41.25 29.75
N GLN A 20 -8.64 41.20 29.74
CA GLN A 20 -9.42 41.02 30.95
C GLN A 20 -9.46 39.54 31.39
N GLY A 21 -9.56 39.29 32.69
CA GLY A 21 -9.57 37.93 33.26
C GLY A 21 -10.64 37.03 32.66
N ALA A 22 -11.83 37.58 32.37
CA ALA A 22 -12.89 36.84 31.67
C ALA A 22 -12.49 36.34 30.30
N GLY A 23 -11.75 37.16 29.51
CA GLY A 23 -11.26 36.75 28.18
C GLY A 23 -10.20 35.64 28.27
N SER A 24 -9.30 35.71 29.26
CA SER A 24 -8.34 34.64 29.51
C SER A 24 -9.02 33.32 29.93
N GLY A 25 -10.05 33.40 30.77
CA GLY A 25 -10.84 32.26 31.18
C GLY A 25 -11.58 31.60 30.00
N GLU A 26 -12.15 32.43 29.11
CA GLU A 26 -12.81 31.93 27.90
C GLU A 26 -11.82 31.26 26.92
N PHE A 27 -10.64 31.84 26.78
CA PHE A 27 -9.57 31.22 25.98
C PHE A 27 -9.16 29.86 26.51
N LEU A 28 -8.89 29.75 27.82
CA LEU A 28 -8.52 28.48 28.45
C LEU A 28 -9.65 27.44 28.33
N LYS A 29 -10.92 27.87 28.45
CA LYS A 29 -12.06 27.00 28.21
C LYS A 29 -12.06 26.44 26.79
N LYS A 30 -11.82 27.25 25.77
CA LYS A 30 -11.72 26.81 24.36
C LYS A 30 -10.58 25.81 24.16
N VAL A 31 -9.43 26.07 24.78
CA VAL A 31 -8.28 25.13 24.73
C VAL A 31 -8.65 23.81 25.41
N HIS A 32 -9.29 23.86 26.56
CA HIS A 32 -9.77 22.67 27.27
C HIS A 32 -10.76 21.85 26.42
N GLU A 33 -11.77 22.51 25.84
CA GLU A 33 -12.74 21.87 24.94
C GLU A 33 -12.06 21.23 23.73
N ALA A 34 -11.06 21.89 23.14
CA ALA A 34 -10.30 21.34 22.03
C ALA A 34 -9.49 20.09 22.44
N LEU A 35 -8.82 20.14 23.59
CA LEU A 35 -8.07 19.00 24.13
C LEU A 35 -8.96 17.80 24.50
N LEU A 36 -10.23 18.03 24.80
CA LEU A 36 -11.23 16.99 24.97
C LEU A 36 -11.80 16.46 23.64
N GLY A 37 -11.31 16.94 22.51
CA GLY A 37 -11.73 16.51 21.17
C GLY A 37 -13.01 17.18 20.67
N GLN A 38 -13.49 18.24 21.33
CA GLN A 38 -14.69 18.94 20.87
C GLN A 38 -14.40 19.69 19.54
N ARG A 39 -15.46 19.87 18.74
CA ARG A 39 -15.44 20.59 17.45
C ARG A 39 -14.53 19.97 16.40
N GLY A 40 -14.29 18.66 16.45
CA GLY A 40 -13.44 17.98 15.48
C GLY A 40 -11.96 18.39 15.55
N PHE A 41 -11.45 18.77 16.71
CA PHE A 41 -10.09 19.30 16.85
C PHE A 41 -9.03 18.28 16.41
N TYR A 42 -9.12 17.05 16.90
CA TYR A 42 -8.18 15.99 16.55
C TYR A 42 -8.40 15.52 15.11
N GLU A 43 -9.63 15.41 14.67
CA GLU A 43 -9.99 15.06 13.29
C GLU A 43 -9.36 16.04 12.30
N ASN A 44 -9.43 17.35 12.58
CA ASN A 44 -8.81 18.35 11.74
C ASN A 44 -7.28 18.26 11.74
N ILE A 45 -6.64 17.92 12.87
CA ILE A 45 -5.19 17.70 12.94
C ILE A 45 -4.81 16.48 12.11
N PHE A 46 -5.50 15.36 12.28
CA PHE A 46 -5.21 14.13 11.55
C PHE A 46 -5.42 14.32 10.04
N ALA A 47 -6.49 15.02 9.65
CA ALA A 47 -6.73 15.38 8.27
C ALA A 47 -5.59 16.25 7.70
N SER A 48 -5.17 17.28 8.44
CA SER A 48 -4.06 18.16 8.02
C SER A 48 -2.73 17.43 7.90
N LEU A 49 -2.49 16.44 8.74
CA LEU A 49 -1.30 15.60 8.72
C LEU A 49 -1.41 14.42 7.74
N ARG A 50 -2.55 14.26 7.06
CA ARG A 50 -2.86 13.14 6.19
C ARG A 50 -2.67 11.78 6.87
N ILE A 51 -3.11 11.67 8.11
CA ILE A 51 -3.09 10.42 8.85
C ILE A 51 -4.38 9.66 8.51
N PRO A 52 -4.30 8.43 7.97
CA PRO A 52 -5.45 7.74 7.34
C PRO A 52 -6.45 7.13 8.33
N TYR A 53 -6.46 7.55 9.59
CA TYR A 53 -7.42 7.08 10.57
C TYR A 53 -7.76 8.15 11.59
N ALA A 54 -8.98 8.11 12.11
CA ALA A 54 -9.46 9.05 13.11
C ALA A 54 -8.79 8.81 14.49
N PRO A 55 -8.59 9.88 15.28
CA PRO A 55 -8.15 9.73 16.66
C PRO A 55 -9.22 9.01 17.49
N ILE A 56 -8.78 8.31 18.52
CA ILE A 56 -9.70 7.74 19.51
C ILE A 56 -10.22 8.89 20.37
N VAL A 57 -11.51 9.13 20.28
CA VAL A 57 -12.18 10.17 21.07
C VAL A 57 -12.57 9.60 22.43
N TRP A 58 -12.41 10.41 23.48
CA TRP A 58 -12.86 10.01 24.81
C TRP A 58 -14.38 9.82 24.84
N ALA A 59 -14.82 8.67 25.34
CA ALA A 59 -16.20 8.38 25.63
C ALA A 59 -16.36 8.11 27.13
N ALA A 60 -17.51 8.48 27.70
CA ALA A 60 -17.81 8.14 29.09
C ALA A 60 -17.84 6.61 29.27
N ASP A 61 -17.21 6.13 30.33
CA ASP A 61 -17.23 4.69 30.63
C ASP A 61 -18.67 4.26 30.93
N ILE A 62 -19.09 3.18 30.31
CA ILE A 62 -20.36 2.55 30.65
C ILE A 62 -20.06 1.65 31.84
N ASN A 63 -20.81 1.82 32.96
CA ASN A 63 -20.71 0.94 34.12
C ASN A 63 -20.93 -0.52 33.68
N VAL A 64 -19.86 -1.27 33.64
CA VAL A 64 -19.86 -2.63 33.11
C VAL A 64 -19.95 -3.59 34.28
N ASP A 65 -20.99 -4.41 34.28
CA ASP A 65 -21.17 -5.50 35.22
C ASP A 65 -20.09 -6.59 35.02
N VAL A 66 -19.73 -7.33 36.05
CA VAL A 66 -18.65 -8.34 36.04
C VAL A 66 -18.85 -9.43 34.96
N ALA A 67 -20.08 -9.69 34.54
CA ALA A 67 -20.43 -10.54 33.40
C ALA A 67 -19.82 -10.04 32.05
N ASP A 68 -19.53 -8.75 31.93
CA ASP A 68 -19.03 -8.08 30.73
C ASP A 68 -17.56 -8.38 30.43
N ASN A 69 -16.80 -8.87 31.39
CA ASN A 69 -15.37 -9.16 31.20
C ASN A 69 -15.10 -10.36 30.29
N VAL A 70 -15.96 -11.35 30.29
CA VAL A 70 -15.85 -12.53 29.40
C VAL A 70 -16.21 -12.13 27.98
N ASP A 71 -17.14 -11.18 27.85
CA ASP A 71 -17.66 -10.71 26.57
C ASP A 71 -16.68 -9.77 25.85
N LYS A 72 -15.92 -8.95 26.56
CA LYS A 72 -14.95 -8.00 25.95
C LYS A 72 -13.85 -8.67 25.14
N THR A 73 -13.41 -9.86 25.51
CA THR A 73 -12.44 -10.62 24.70
C THR A 73 -13.05 -11.05 23.36
N SER A 74 -14.31 -11.48 23.36
CA SER A 74 -15.04 -11.81 22.12
C SER A 74 -15.20 -10.58 21.24
N ARG A 75 -15.52 -9.42 21.82
CA ARG A 75 -15.66 -8.14 21.12
C ARG A 75 -14.34 -7.68 20.47
N VAL A 76 -13.21 -7.93 21.14
CA VAL A 76 -11.87 -7.67 20.54
C VAL A 76 -11.62 -8.59 19.35
N GLN A 77 -12.04 -9.87 19.42
CA GLN A 77 -11.93 -10.79 18.27
C GLN A 77 -12.85 -10.35 17.11
N GLU A 78 -14.04 -9.86 17.39
CA GLU A 78 -14.94 -9.28 16.38
C GLU A 78 -14.33 -8.04 15.75
N LEU A 79 -13.75 -7.16 16.53
CA LEU A 79 -13.04 -5.97 16.02
C LEU A 79 -11.89 -6.37 15.10
N ILE A 80 -11.04 -7.32 15.50
CA ILE A 80 -9.96 -7.84 14.65
C ILE A 80 -10.53 -8.38 13.33
N ASN A 81 -11.61 -9.16 13.40
CA ASN A 81 -12.22 -9.70 12.20
C ASN A 81 -12.86 -8.61 11.32
N SER A 82 -13.45 -7.57 11.91
CA SER A 82 -13.99 -6.43 11.18
C SER A 82 -12.91 -5.69 10.39
N PHE A 83 -11.74 -5.49 10.96
CA PHE A 83 -10.60 -4.92 10.23
C PHE A 83 -10.10 -5.82 9.10
N ARG A 84 -10.06 -7.14 9.29
CA ARG A 84 -9.70 -8.10 8.24
C ARG A 84 -10.63 -8.03 7.04
N VAL A 85 -11.93 -7.81 7.29
CA VAL A 85 -12.96 -7.77 6.25
C VAL A 85 -13.13 -6.39 5.63
N ARG A 86 -13.04 -5.32 6.43
CA ARG A 86 -13.42 -3.95 6.03
C ARG A 86 -12.32 -2.90 6.21
N GLY A 87 -11.16 -3.26 6.76
CA GLY A 87 -10.09 -2.29 7.03
C GLY A 87 -9.63 -1.52 5.79
N HIS A 88 -9.63 -2.17 4.63
CA HIS A 88 -9.29 -1.57 3.33
C HIS A 88 -10.19 -0.38 2.97
N LEU A 89 -11.44 -0.31 3.47
CA LEU A 89 -12.35 0.81 3.25
C LEU A 89 -11.87 2.11 3.91
N MET A 90 -10.95 2.00 4.88
CA MET A 90 -10.31 3.14 5.53
C MET A 90 -8.91 3.44 5.00
N ALA A 91 -8.40 2.67 4.06
CA ALA A 91 -7.10 2.92 3.46
C ALA A 91 -7.14 4.18 2.58
N ASP A 92 -6.09 5.01 2.69
CA ASP A 92 -5.89 6.19 1.85
C ASP A 92 -5.15 5.77 0.58
N ILE A 93 -5.91 5.31 -0.40
CA ILE A 93 -5.40 4.78 -1.67
C ILE A 93 -5.47 5.79 -2.82
N ASP A 94 -6.02 6.99 -2.59
CA ASP A 94 -6.09 8.05 -3.59
C ASP A 94 -4.94 9.06 -3.37
N PRO A 95 -3.93 9.11 -4.26
CA PRO A 95 -2.81 10.02 -4.13
C PRO A 95 -3.16 11.48 -4.47
N LEU A 96 -4.35 11.73 -5.07
CA LEU A 96 -4.76 13.05 -5.52
C LEU A 96 -5.54 13.82 -4.46
N GLU A 97 -6.31 13.12 -3.64
CA GLU A 97 -7.14 13.73 -2.62
C GLU A 97 -7.13 12.90 -1.33
N TYR A 98 -6.73 13.52 -0.23
CA TYR A 98 -6.87 12.91 1.08
C TYR A 98 -8.27 13.12 1.63
N VAL A 99 -8.98 12.02 1.85
CA VAL A 99 -10.28 11.99 2.54
C VAL A 99 -10.15 11.13 3.78
N GLN A 100 -10.43 11.71 4.94
CA GLN A 100 -10.50 10.91 6.17
C GLN A 100 -11.73 10.01 6.11
N ARG A 101 -11.48 8.71 6.03
CA ARG A 101 -12.53 7.69 5.96
C ARG A 101 -12.85 7.17 7.36
N MET A 102 -14.13 6.92 7.61
CA MET A 102 -14.61 6.31 8.84
C MET A 102 -15.57 5.18 8.48
N HIS A 103 -15.50 4.10 9.23
CA HIS A 103 -16.43 2.99 9.08
C HIS A 103 -16.93 2.55 10.47
N PRO A 104 -18.26 2.47 10.70
CA PRO A 104 -18.82 2.13 12.02
C PRO A 104 -18.27 0.82 12.60
N ASP A 105 -18.14 -0.22 11.78
CA ASP A 105 -17.64 -1.54 12.22
C ASP A 105 -16.16 -1.55 12.62
N LEU A 106 -15.43 -0.45 12.37
CA LEU A 106 -14.02 -0.31 12.73
C LEU A 106 -13.80 0.63 13.92
N ASP A 107 -14.90 1.17 14.48
CA ASP A 107 -14.89 1.96 15.69
C ASP A 107 -15.01 1.04 16.92
N ILE A 108 -14.12 1.23 17.89
CA ILE A 108 -14.13 0.48 19.14
C ILE A 108 -15.45 0.61 19.90
N ALA A 109 -16.11 1.77 19.81
CA ALA A 109 -17.38 2.02 20.48
C ALA A 109 -18.50 1.12 19.94
N SER A 110 -18.50 0.81 18.64
CA SER A 110 -19.48 -0.11 18.04
C SER A 110 -19.36 -1.55 18.56
N HIS A 111 -18.19 -1.89 19.09
CA HIS A 111 -17.92 -3.18 19.74
C HIS A 111 -18.08 -3.11 21.26
N GLY A 112 -18.64 -2.01 21.81
CA GLY A 112 -18.79 -1.84 23.24
C GLY A 112 -17.47 -1.76 24.02
N LEU A 113 -16.38 -1.42 23.32
CA LEU A 113 -15.08 -1.13 23.89
C LEU A 113 -14.93 0.36 24.11
N THR A 114 -14.24 0.76 25.17
CA THR A 114 -14.11 2.16 25.56
C THR A 114 -12.65 2.58 25.62
N PHE A 115 -12.44 3.88 25.79
CA PHE A 115 -11.10 4.44 26.04
C PHE A 115 -10.39 3.78 27.25
N TRP A 116 -11.16 3.36 28.26
CA TRP A 116 -10.63 2.68 29.46
C TRP A 116 -10.11 1.27 29.19
N ASP A 117 -10.51 0.66 28.09
CA ASP A 117 -10.04 -0.67 27.70
C ASP A 117 -8.69 -0.64 26.96
N LEU A 118 -8.20 0.53 26.54
CA LEU A 118 -6.99 0.65 25.74
C LEU A 118 -5.75 0.05 26.40
N ASP A 119 -5.61 0.14 27.70
CA ASP A 119 -4.49 -0.42 28.47
C ASP A 119 -4.76 -1.81 29.02
N ARG A 120 -5.95 -2.36 28.80
CA ARG A 120 -6.30 -3.72 29.21
C ARG A 120 -5.68 -4.73 28.25
N GLU A 121 -5.32 -5.87 28.79
CA GLU A 121 -4.76 -7.00 28.07
C GLU A 121 -5.88 -7.95 27.63
N PHE A 122 -5.79 -8.41 26.37
CA PHE A 122 -6.73 -9.33 25.76
C PHE A 122 -6.01 -10.49 25.10
N VAL A 123 -6.64 -11.66 25.13
CA VAL A 123 -6.17 -12.83 24.39
C VAL A 123 -6.45 -12.63 22.90
N THR A 124 -5.42 -12.65 22.08
CA THR A 124 -5.49 -12.26 20.66
C THR A 124 -5.71 -13.44 19.71
N GLY A 125 -5.61 -14.69 20.20
CA GLY A 125 -5.62 -15.86 19.31
C GLY A 125 -4.38 -15.97 18.41
N GLY A 126 -3.29 -15.25 18.74
CA GLY A 126 -2.05 -15.20 17.93
C GLY A 126 -1.94 -14.04 16.98
N PHE A 127 -2.88 -13.09 17.00
CA PHE A 127 -2.80 -11.84 16.24
C PHE A 127 -1.51 -11.06 16.60
N GLY A 128 -0.87 -10.46 15.62
CA GLY A 128 0.37 -9.71 15.81
C GLY A 128 1.54 -10.57 16.32
N GLY A 129 1.48 -11.89 16.16
CA GLY A 129 2.50 -12.82 16.64
C GLY A 129 2.55 -12.98 18.17
N LYS A 130 1.61 -12.39 18.92
CA LYS A 130 1.55 -12.41 20.38
C LYS A 130 0.25 -13.04 20.87
N ARG A 131 0.32 -13.78 21.96
CA ARG A 131 -0.85 -14.42 22.58
C ARG A 131 -1.71 -13.45 23.38
N ILE A 132 -1.09 -12.45 23.97
CA ILE A 132 -1.75 -11.42 24.78
C ILE A 132 -1.19 -10.07 24.37
N MET A 133 -2.08 -9.10 24.14
CA MET A 133 -1.73 -7.73 23.80
C MET A 133 -2.69 -6.73 24.45
N LYS A 134 -2.22 -5.51 24.69
CA LYS A 134 -3.10 -4.40 25.05
C LYS A 134 -3.94 -3.96 23.86
N LEU A 135 -5.18 -3.51 24.10
CA LEU A 135 -6.06 -3.06 23.02
C LEU A 135 -5.41 -1.97 22.16
N ARG A 136 -4.66 -1.03 22.76
CA ARG A 136 -3.93 0.00 22.00
C ARG A 136 -2.88 -0.57 21.03
N GLU A 137 -2.21 -1.66 21.42
CA GLU A 137 -1.25 -2.34 20.56
C GLU A 137 -1.97 -3.07 19.41
N ILE A 138 -3.10 -3.73 19.72
CA ILE A 138 -3.95 -4.39 18.71
C ILE A 138 -4.42 -3.35 17.68
N LEU A 139 -4.96 -2.21 18.12
CA LEU A 139 -5.40 -1.13 17.25
C LEU A 139 -4.27 -0.55 16.41
N GLY A 140 -3.06 -0.43 16.99
CA GLY A 140 -1.87 0.00 16.26
C GLY A 140 -1.57 -0.93 15.10
N VAL A 141 -1.47 -2.23 15.35
CA VAL A 141 -1.22 -3.23 14.30
C VAL A 141 -2.35 -3.25 13.27
N LEU A 142 -3.62 -3.22 13.69
CA LEU A 142 -4.76 -3.23 12.78
C LEU A 142 -4.75 -2.04 11.82
N ARG A 143 -4.53 -0.84 12.35
CA ARG A 143 -4.48 0.39 11.55
C ARG A 143 -3.27 0.41 10.62
N ASP A 144 -2.11 -0.03 11.11
CA ASP A 144 -0.90 -0.11 10.30
C ASP A 144 -1.02 -1.13 9.18
N SER A 145 -1.69 -2.26 9.43
CA SER A 145 -1.88 -3.32 8.43
C SER A 145 -2.95 -3.00 7.39
N TYR A 146 -4.06 -2.37 7.79
CA TYR A 146 -5.25 -2.29 6.94
C TYR A 146 -5.68 -0.89 6.53
N CYS A 147 -5.23 0.16 7.21
CA CYS A 147 -5.80 1.51 7.06
C CYS A 147 -4.77 2.57 6.60
N ARG A 148 -3.59 2.18 6.13
CA ARG A 148 -2.61 3.13 5.58
C ARG A 148 -2.88 3.41 4.10
N THR A 149 -1.86 3.36 3.27
CA THR A 149 -1.91 3.68 1.84
C THR A 149 -2.07 2.45 0.94
N ILE A 150 -2.32 1.28 1.53
CA ILE A 150 -2.53 0.02 0.83
C ILE A 150 -3.83 -0.59 1.31
N GLY A 151 -4.75 -0.88 0.39
CA GLY A 151 -5.93 -1.67 0.64
C GLY A 151 -5.62 -3.16 0.51
N ILE A 152 -5.91 -3.96 1.54
CA ILE A 152 -5.63 -5.40 1.54
C ILE A 152 -6.93 -6.16 1.72
N GLU A 153 -7.28 -6.97 0.72
CA GLU A 153 -8.48 -7.80 0.69
C GLU A 153 -8.11 -9.25 0.41
N TYR A 154 -8.26 -10.14 1.39
CA TYR A 154 -7.91 -11.56 1.25
C TYR A 154 -8.93 -12.51 1.92
N MET A 155 -9.93 -11.97 2.62
CA MET A 155 -10.89 -12.79 3.36
C MET A 155 -11.83 -13.61 2.47
N HIS A 156 -11.88 -13.31 1.18
CA HIS A 156 -12.59 -14.11 0.16
C HIS A 156 -11.87 -15.41 -0.20
N ILE A 157 -10.59 -15.56 0.12
CA ILE A 157 -9.82 -16.78 -0.16
C ILE A 157 -10.41 -17.95 0.65
N GLN A 158 -10.78 -19.04 -0.04
CA GLN A 158 -11.46 -20.16 0.58
C GLN A 158 -10.52 -21.03 1.44
N ASP A 159 -9.24 -21.16 1.04
CA ASP A 159 -8.27 -21.94 1.81
C ASP A 159 -7.85 -21.25 3.10
N PRO A 160 -8.13 -21.85 4.27
CA PRO A 160 -7.74 -21.26 5.56
C PRO A 160 -6.22 -21.19 5.75
N ALA A 161 -5.43 -22.03 5.09
CA ALA A 161 -3.96 -21.99 5.21
C ALA A 161 -3.40 -20.76 4.52
N GLN A 162 -3.91 -20.42 3.34
CA GLN A 162 -3.57 -19.20 2.61
C GLN A 162 -3.99 -17.96 3.40
N ARG A 163 -5.22 -17.90 3.93
CA ARG A 163 -5.65 -16.77 4.78
C ARG A 163 -4.73 -16.56 5.99
N ARG A 164 -4.35 -17.64 6.68
CA ARG A 164 -3.41 -17.57 7.81
C ARG A 164 -2.01 -17.14 7.37
N TRP A 165 -1.62 -17.46 6.14
CA TRP A 165 -0.35 -16.97 5.59
C TRP A 165 -0.38 -15.45 5.46
N PHE A 166 -1.43 -14.86 4.85
CA PHE A 166 -1.60 -13.41 4.78
C PHE A 166 -1.58 -12.78 6.18
N GLN A 167 -2.39 -13.29 7.11
CA GLN A 167 -2.45 -12.76 8.47
C GLN A 167 -1.07 -12.69 9.14
N ARG A 168 -0.28 -13.74 9.01
CA ARG A 168 1.07 -13.78 9.60
C ARG A 168 2.07 -12.81 8.97
N HIS A 169 1.86 -12.40 7.72
CA HIS A 169 2.76 -11.50 7.00
C HIS A 169 2.35 -10.04 7.09
N ILE A 170 1.05 -9.74 7.22
CA ILE A 170 0.54 -8.37 7.26
C ILE A 170 0.19 -7.88 8.67
N GLU A 171 -0.24 -8.76 9.58
CA GLU A 171 -0.61 -8.42 10.95
C GLU A 171 0.62 -8.43 11.88
N VAL A 172 1.64 -7.71 11.48
CA VAL A 172 2.89 -7.59 12.22
C VAL A 172 3.22 -6.12 12.44
N LYS A 173 4.08 -5.85 13.43
CA LYS A 173 4.61 -4.50 13.58
C LYS A 173 5.43 -4.16 12.35
N TYR A 174 5.09 -3.04 11.69
CA TYR A 174 5.87 -2.55 10.58
C TYR A 174 7.32 -2.26 11.02
N GLU A 175 8.24 -2.88 10.33
CA GLU A 175 9.67 -2.63 10.47
C GLU A 175 10.16 -1.88 9.22
N LYS A 176 10.91 -0.82 9.47
CA LYS A 176 11.52 -0.06 8.38
C LYS A 176 12.55 -0.94 7.68
N PRO A 177 12.62 -0.95 6.32
CA PRO A 177 13.67 -1.65 5.61
C PRO A 177 15.06 -1.25 6.11
N ASP A 178 16.02 -2.16 6.05
CA ASP A 178 17.40 -1.86 6.41
C ASP A 178 18.04 -0.81 5.48
N HIS A 179 19.25 -0.40 5.78
CA HIS A 179 19.92 0.66 5.06
C HIS A 179 20.19 0.30 3.59
N ASP A 180 20.59 -0.93 3.33
CA ASP A 180 20.97 -1.39 2.00
C ASP A 180 19.73 -1.50 1.10
N GLU A 181 18.62 -2.01 1.64
CA GLU A 181 17.34 -2.03 0.93
C GLU A 181 16.80 -0.63 0.67
N GLN A 182 16.93 0.31 1.62
CA GLN A 182 16.56 1.71 1.40
C GLN A 182 17.38 2.35 0.26
N LEU A 183 18.69 2.07 0.19
CA LEU A 183 19.55 2.54 -0.88
C LEU A 183 19.18 1.90 -2.23
N ARG A 184 18.83 0.62 -2.24
CA ARG A 184 18.34 -0.07 -3.43
C ARG A 184 17.08 0.58 -3.98
N ILE A 185 16.09 0.80 -3.11
CA ILE A 185 14.82 1.48 -3.47
C ILE A 185 15.12 2.88 -4.03
N LEU A 186 15.95 3.67 -3.36
CA LEU A 186 16.32 5.01 -3.80
C LEU A 186 17.01 5.00 -5.17
N ARG A 187 17.91 4.04 -5.40
CA ARG A 187 18.58 3.86 -6.70
C ARG A 187 17.57 3.57 -7.81
N LYS A 188 16.62 2.65 -7.57
CA LYS A 188 15.58 2.30 -8.54
C LYS A 188 14.61 3.44 -8.83
N LEU A 189 14.26 4.22 -7.83
CA LEU A 189 13.47 5.45 -8.01
C LEU A 189 14.22 6.47 -8.87
N ASN A 190 15.51 6.69 -8.59
CA ASN A 190 16.34 7.62 -9.33
C ASN A 190 16.58 7.16 -10.79
N GLU A 191 16.77 5.85 -11.04
CA GLU A 191 16.86 5.28 -12.38
C GLU A 191 15.58 5.53 -13.17
N ALA A 192 14.41 5.33 -12.54
CA ALA A 192 13.11 5.56 -13.15
C ALA A 192 12.89 7.04 -13.51
N GLU A 193 13.12 7.95 -12.57
CA GLU A 193 12.95 9.39 -12.77
C GLU A 193 13.94 9.96 -13.79
N ALA A 194 15.21 9.58 -13.70
CA ALA A 194 16.24 10.04 -14.63
C ALA A 194 15.92 9.63 -16.07
N PHE A 195 15.39 8.43 -16.28
CA PHE A 195 14.99 7.96 -17.60
C PHE A 195 13.81 8.77 -18.17
N GLU A 196 12.77 9.02 -17.36
CA GLU A 196 11.62 9.83 -17.79
C GLU A 196 12.04 11.27 -18.10
N THR A 197 12.85 11.89 -17.26
CA THR A 197 13.38 13.24 -17.45
C THR A 197 14.24 13.33 -18.72
N PHE A 198 15.08 12.33 -18.98
CA PHE A 198 15.88 12.27 -20.20
C PHE A 198 15.01 12.19 -21.46
N LEU A 199 14.01 11.30 -21.46
CA LEU A 199 13.09 11.17 -22.59
C LEU A 199 12.29 12.47 -22.84
N GLN A 200 11.89 13.13 -21.78
CA GLN A 200 11.15 14.41 -21.85
C GLN A 200 11.98 15.51 -22.50
N THR A 201 13.24 15.62 -22.09
CA THR A 201 14.16 16.67 -22.60
C THR A 201 14.67 16.38 -23.99
N LYS A 202 14.98 15.13 -24.29
CA LYS A 202 15.60 14.74 -25.55
C LYS A 202 14.61 14.58 -26.70
N TYR A 203 13.43 14.03 -26.44
CA TYR A 203 12.44 13.66 -27.44
C TYR A 203 11.15 14.44 -27.28
N VAL A 204 11.27 15.77 -27.29
CA VAL A 204 10.16 16.71 -27.13
C VAL A 204 9.07 16.44 -28.18
N GLY A 205 7.81 16.40 -27.75
CA GLY A 205 6.64 16.20 -28.60
C GLY A 205 6.40 14.76 -29.08
N GLN A 206 7.27 13.82 -28.77
CA GLN A 206 7.01 12.42 -29.05
C GLN A 206 6.20 11.76 -27.90
N LYS A 207 5.26 10.87 -28.27
CA LYS A 207 4.53 10.06 -27.27
C LYS A 207 5.49 9.18 -26.50
N ARG A 208 5.43 9.18 -25.18
CA ARG A 208 6.25 8.36 -24.30
C ARG A 208 5.47 7.61 -23.24
N PHE A 209 4.18 7.98 -22.97
CA PHE A 209 3.37 7.39 -21.92
C PHE A 209 4.15 7.25 -20.60
N SER A 210 4.54 8.38 -20.07
CA SER A 210 5.43 8.54 -18.93
C SER A 210 4.92 7.83 -17.66
N LEU A 211 5.86 7.39 -16.82
CA LEU A 211 5.62 6.81 -15.49
C LEU A 211 5.55 7.88 -14.38
N GLU A 212 5.64 9.16 -14.73
CA GLU A 212 5.63 10.26 -13.75
C GLU A 212 4.46 10.16 -12.77
N GLY A 213 4.77 10.19 -11.48
CA GLY A 213 3.83 9.95 -10.39
C GLY A 213 3.67 8.48 -9.96
N GLY A 214 4.17 7.53 -10.76
CA GLY A 214 4.13 6.09 -10.49
C GLY A 214 5.49 5.43 -10.43
N GLU A 215 6.56 6.17 -10.18
CA GLU A 215 7.96 5.70 -10.18
C GLU A 215 8.19 4.55 -9.21
N SER A 216 7.41 4.48 -8.14
CA SER A 216 7.44 3.37 -7.17
C SER A 216 7.12 2.00 -7.78
N THR A 217 6.52 1.96 -8.97
CA THR A 217 6.29 0.72 -9.72
C THR A 217 7.61 0.01 -10.06
N ILE A 218 8.69 0.75 -10.32
CA ILE A 218 9.98 0.16 -10.66
C ILE A 218 10.61 -0.58 -9.47
N PRO A 219 10.82 0.03 -8.28
CA PRO A 219 11.30 -0.73 -7.13
C PRO A 219 10.32 -1.82 -6.66
N LEU A 220 9.01 -1.66 -6.86
CA LEU A 220 8.03 -2.71 -6.57
C LEU A 220 8.27 -3.95 -7.46
N LEU A 221 8.37 -3.77 -8.77
CA LEU A 221 8.64 -4.88 -9.70
C LEU A 221 10.02 -5.50 -9.45
N ASP A 222 11.03 -4.67 -9.18
CA ASP A 222 12.36 -5.13 -8.80
C ASP A 222 12.33 -6.05 -7.59
N GLN A 223 11.60 -5.67 -6.54
CA GLN A 223 11.46 -6.50 -5.33
C GLN A 223 10.66 -7.79 -5.57
N ILE A 224 9.62 -7.75 -6.39
CA ILE A 224 8.88 -8.95 -6.77
C ILE A 224 9.78 -9.94 -7.53
N LEU A 225 10.56 -9.45 -8.49
CA LEU A 225 11.46 -10.29 -9.28
C LEU A 225 12.64 -10.82 -8.45
N LYS A 226 13.15 -10.02 -7.51
CA LYS A 226 14.15 -10.47 -6.53
C LYS A 226 13.61 -11.64 -5.72
N GLY A 227 12.42 -11.51 -5.13
CA GLY A 227 11.78 -12.60 -4.38
C GLY A 227 11.51 -13.84 -5.25
N ALA A 228 11.12 -13.66 -6.52
CA ALA A 228 10.94 -14.75 -7.46
C ALA A 228 12.26 -15.48 -7.79
N ALA A 229 13.35 -14.74 -7.96
CA ALA A 229 14.70 -15.30 -8.19
C ALA A 229 15.23 -16.02 -6.94
N GLU A 230 14.98 -15.47 -5.75
CA GLU A 230 15.33 -16.10 -4.47
C GLU A 230 14.57 -17.40 -4.24
N ALA A 231 13.28 -17.43 -4.65
CA ALA A 231 12.43 -18.62 -4.61
C ALA A 231 12.72 -19.62 -5.76
N GLU A 232 13.72 -19.34 -6.58
CA GLU A 232 14.16 -20.20 -7.70
C GLU A 232 13.03 -20.51 -8.70
N LEU A 233 12.19 -19.52 -9.01
CA LEU A 233 11.18 -19.67 -10.05
C LEU A 233 11.81 -19.79 -11.43
N ASP A 234 11.16 -20.49 -12.35
CA ASP A 234 11.61 -20.67 -13.72
C ASP A 234 11.53 -19.39 -14.58
N GLY A 235 10.77 -18.40 -14.14
CA GLY A 235 10.64 -17.12 -14.81
C GLY A 235 9.47 -16.29 -14.33
N ALA A 236 9.42 -15.06 -14.82
CA ALA A 236 8.29 -14.15 -14.67
C ALA A 236 7.79 -13.67 -16.04
N ALA A 237 6.51 -13.43 -16.16
CA ALA A 237 5.91 -12.87 -17.35
C ALA A 237 5.07 -11.64 -16.96
N ILE A 238 5.28 -10.52 -17.65
CA ILE A 238 4.66 -9.24 -17.36
C ILE A 238 3.69 -8.87 -18.48
N GLY A 239 2.46 -8.55 -18.15
CA GLY A 239 1.46 -7.93 -19.01
C GLY A 239 1.16 -6.53 -18.49
N MET A 240 1.23 -5.54 -19.34
CA MET A 240 0.99 -4.16 -18.93
C MET A 240 0.54 -3.27 -20.08
N ALA A 241 -0.17 -2.20 -19.74
CA ALA A 241 -0.53 -1.14 -20.66
C ALA A 241 0.70 -0.28 -21.06
N HIS A 242 0.44 0.84 -21.73
CA HIS A 242 1.50 1.69 -22.28
C HIS A 242 2.19 2.55 -21.22
N ARG A 243 1.45 3.02 -20.20
CA ARG A 243 2.01 3.93 -19.19
C ARG A 243 3.10 3.24 -18.39
N GLY A 244 4.29 3.84 -18.38
CA GLY A 244 5.46 3.30 -17.72
C GLY A 244 6.17 2.15 -18.46
N ARG A 245 5.63 1.70 -19.60
CA ARG A 245 6.16 0.53 -20.32
C ARG A 245 7.62 0.69 -20.74
N LEU A 246 8.01 1.87 -21.23
CA LEU A 246 9.41 2.11 -21.63
C LEU A 246 10.36 2.00 -20.44
N ASN A 247 9.93 2.46 -19.27
CA ASN A 247 10.69 2.38 -18.05
C ASN A 247 10.83 0.91 -17.58
N VAL A 248 9.74 0.15 -17.63
CA VAL A 248 9.76 -1.29 -17.31
C VAL A 248 10.62 -2.07 -18.30
N LEU A 249 10.57 -1.75 -19.60
CA LEU A 249 11.42 -2.38 -20.61
C LEU A 249 12.91 -2.24 -20.29
N THR A 250 13.34 -1.05 -19.83
CA THR A 250 14.75 -0.77 -19.56
C THR A 250 15.18 -1.20 -18.16
N ASN A 251 14.47 -0.77 -17.13
CA ASN A 251 14.91 -0.93 -15.75
C ASN A 251 14.53 -2.27 -15.12
N ILE A 252 13.62 -3.04 -15.78
CA ILE A 252 13.12 -4.32 -15.26
C ILE A 252 13.35 -5.47 -16.24
N ALA A 253 12.99 -5.29 -17.53
CA ALA A 253 13.00 -6.38 -18.51
C ALA A 253 14.31 -6.48 -19.32
N GLY A 254 15.35 -5.73 -18.97
CA GLY A 254 16.70 -5.87 -19.52
C GLY A 254 16.92 -5.27 -20.92
N LYS A 255 15.97 -4.49 -21.47
CA LYS A 255 16.17 -3.77 -22.72
C LYS A 255 17.14 -2.60 -22.49
N THR A 256 18.14 -2.44 -23.33
CA THR A 256 19.11 -1.36 -23.14
C THR A 256 18.52 0.01 -23.50
N TYR A 257 18.97 1.06 -22.82
CA TYR A 257 18.58 2.45 -23.15
C TYR A 257 18.88 2.78 -24.61
N GLY A 258 20.03 2.33 -25.14
CA GLY A 258 20.40 2.55 -26.54
C GLY A 258 19.44 1.90 -27.54
N GLN A 259 18.81 0.78 -27.20
CA GLN A 259 17.79 0.18 -28.05
C GLN A 259 16.53 1.05 -28.07
N VAL A 260 16.08 1.55 -26.92
CA VAL A 260 14.92 2.46 -26.82
C VAL A 260 15.20 3.78 -27.57
N PHE A 261 16.37 4.37 -27.40
CA PHE A 261 16.72 5.63 -28.08
C PHE A 261 16.74 5.49 -29.60
N ARG A 262 17.26 4.38 -30.14
CA ARG A 262 17.20 4.11 -31.59
C ARG A 262 15.78 3.99 -32.11
N GLU A 263 14.87 3.46 -31.30
CA GLU A 263 13.43 3.43 -31.67
C GLU A 263 12.80 4.82 -31.72
N PHE A 264 13.21 5.74 -30.83
CA PHE A 264 12.81 7.15 -30.90
C PHE A 264 13.40 7.87 -32.12
N GLU A 265 14.60 7.53 -32.53
CA GLU A 265 15.30 8.14 -33.65
C GLU A 265 14.90 7.53 -35.03
N GLY A 266 13.98 6.55 -35.02
CA GLY A 266 13.49 5.91 -36.25
C GLY A 266 14.48 4.96 -36.89
N SER A 267 15.65 4.72 -36.29
CA SER A 267 16.67 3.79 -36.74
C SER A 267 16.39 2.36 -36.29
N VAL A 268 15.24 1.82 -36.68
CA VAL A 268 14.93 0.39 -36.50
C VAL A 268 15.82 -0.39 -37.49
N ALA A 269 16.51 -1.39 -36.96
CA ALA A 269 17.37 -2.27 -37.77
C ALA A 269 16.67 -2.72 -39.05
N LEU A 270 17.38 -2.67 -40.18
CA LEU A 270 16.94 -2.87 -41.56
C LEU A 270 16.21 -4.20 -41.90
N GLY A 271 15.65 -4.91 -40.90
CA GLY A 271 14.93 -6.17 -41.07
C GLY A 271 13.39 -6.09 -41.01
N ASN A 272 12.82 -5.05 -40.46
CA ASN A 272 11.35 -4.95 -40.29
C ASN A 272 10.79 -3.68 -40.96
N LYS A 273 10.57 -3.75 -42.24
CA LYS A 273 10.05 -2.65 -43.09
C LYS A 273 8.54 -2.38 -42.93
N ARG A 274 7.91 -2.73 -41.83
CA ARG A 274 6.46 -2.47 -41.60
C ARG A 274 6.20 -2.03 -40.18
N GLY A 275 6.25 -0.72 -39.92
CA GLY A 275 5.80 -0.16 -38.66
C GLY A 275 5.76 1.36 -38.66
N SER A 276 4.60 1.94 -38.45
CA SER A 276 4.43 3.35 -38.09
C SER A 276 5.09 3.60 -36.73
N GLY A 277 5.50 4.84 -36.42
CA GLY A 277 6.20 5.21 -35.18
C GLY A 277 5.47 4.90 -33.85
N ASP A 278 4.30 4.28 -33.89
CA ASP A 278 3.50 3.86 -32.75
C ASP A 278 3.90 2.45 -32.23
N VAL A 279 4.62 1.66 -33.02
CA VAL A 279 4.94 0.25 -32.75
C VAL A 279 5.85 0.05 -31.52
N LYS A 280 6.67 1.03 -31.16
CA LYS A 280 7.60 0.94 -30.02
C LYS A 280 6.94 0.64 -28.67
N TYR A 281 5.69 1.10 -28.48
CA TYR A 281 4.94 0.87 -27.23
C TYR A 281 4.21 -0.47 -27.21
N HIS A 282 4.13 -1.17 -28.32
CA HIS A 282 3.45 -2.45 -28.42
C HIS A 282 4.42 -3.63 -28.34
N LEU A 283 5.71 -3.38 -28.55
CA LEU A 283 6.71 -4.45 -28.57
C LEU A 283 6.89 -5.08 -27.20
N GLY A 284 6.97 -6.42 -27.20
CA GLY A 284 7.42 -7.21 -26.07
C GLY A 284 8.94 -7.31 -26.03
N THR A 285 9.46 -7.96 -25.01
CA THR A 285 10.88 -8.29 -24.89
C THR A 285 11.05 -9.55 -24.06
N GLU A 286 12.15 -10.25 -24.29
CA GLU A 286 12.67 -11.28 -23.40
C GLU A 286 14.00 -10.80 -22.85
N GLY A 287 14.19 -10.93 -21.55
CA GLY A 287 15.41 -10.52 -20.87
C GLY A 287 15.69 -11.38 -19.66
N THR A 288 16.72 -11.01 -18.93
CA THR A 288 17.09 -11.67 -17.69
C THR A 288 17.21 -10.60 -16.61
N PHE A 289 16.50 -10.80 -15.52
CA PHE A 289 16.68 -10.03 -14.30
C PHE A 289 17.80 -10.67 -13.49
N GLU A 290 18.65 -9.84 -12.89
CA GLU A 290 19.76 -10.29 -12.06
C GLU A 290 19.69 -9.59 -10.70
N THR A 291 19.80 -10.36 -9.61
CA THR A 291 19.86 -9.83 -8.25
C THR A 291 21.28 -9.36 -7.92
N ASP A 292 21.40 -8.54 -6.86
CA ASP A 292 22.72 -8.09 -6.39
C ASP A 292 23.61 -9.27 -5.93
N GLU A 293 23.01 -10.41 -5.56
CA GLU A 293 23.70 -11.65 -5.21
C GLU A 293 24.01 -12.55 -6.42
N GLY A 294 23.73 -12.10 -7.65
CA GLY A 294 24.01 -12.81 -8.88
C GLY A 294 23.03 -13.93 -9.24
N LYS A 295 21.88 -14.03 -8.56
CA LYS A 295 20.79 -14.90 -8.98
C LYS A 295 20.10 -14.30 -10.20
N THR A 296 19.69 -15.15 -11.15
CA THR A 296 19.06 -14.71 -12.38
C THR A 296 17.66 -15.26 -12.52
N LEU A 297 16.77 -14.48 -13.15
CA LEU A 297 15.40 -14.87 -13.46
C LEU A 297 15.07 -14.46 -14.91
N PRO A 298 14.65 -15.39 -15.78
CA PRO A 298 14.11 -15.04 -17.09
C PRO A 298 12.85 -14.19 -16.96
N VAL A 299 12.82 -13.05 -17.64
CA VAL A 299 11.66 -12.12 -17.64
C VAL A 299 11.14 -11.97 -19.06
N TYR A 300 9.86 -12.17 -19.23
CA TYR A 300 9.14 -11.96 -20.47
C TYR A 300 8.15 -10.82 -20.31
N LEU A 301 8.27 -9.76 -21.10
CA LEU A 301 7.26 -8.72 -21.21
C LEU A 301 6.43 -8.95 -22.46
N ALA A 302 5.16 -9.25 -22.31
CA ALA A 302 4.28 -9.55 -23.41
C ALA A 302 4.07 -8.33 -24.33
N ALA A 303 4.04 -8.55 -25.64
CA ALA A 303 3.56 -7.55 -26.58
C ALA A 303 2.09 -7.25 -26.29
N ASN A 304 1.66 -5.98 -26.44
CA ASN A 304 0.28 -5.60 -26.21
C ASN A 304 -0.27 -4.72 -27.34
N PRO A 305 -1.58 -4.75 -27.63
CA PRO A 305 -2.24 -3.82 -28.54
C PRO A 305 -2.56 -2.49 -27.83
N SER A 306 -3.12 -1.55 -28.58
CA SER A 306 -3.64 -0.28 -28.02
C SER A 306 -4.87 -0.47 -27.10
N HIS A 307 -5.56 -1.60 -27.22
CA HIS A 307 -6.72 -1.92 -26.40
C HIS A 307 -6.27 -2.33 -25.00
N LEU A 308 -6.55 -1.50 -24.02
CA LEU A 308 -6.18 -1.73 -22.62
C LEU A 308 -6.84 -3.00 -22.10
N GLU A 309 -6.19 -3.70 -21.19
CA GLU A 309 -6.62 -4.95 -20.53
C GLU A 309 -6.66 -6.21 -21.43
N THR A 310 -6.61 -6.08 -22.76
CA THR A 310 -6.65 -7.27 -23.64
C THR A 310 -5.40 -8.14 -23.55
N VAL A 311 -4.29 -7.61 -23.08
CA VAL A 311 -3.04 -8.36 -22.85
C VAL A 311 -3.18 -9.36 -21.69
N ASP A 312 -4.14 -9.17 -20.79
CA ASP A 312 -4.29 -9.96 -19.57
C ASP A 312 -4.57 -11.42 -19.90
N GLY A 313 -5.61 -11.69 -20.69
CA GLY A 313 -5.91 -13.04 -21.15
C GLY A 313 -4.79 -13.66 -22.01
N VAL A 314 -4.05 -12.85 -22.78
CA VAL A 314 -2.88 -13.30 -23.55
C VAL A 314 -1.76 -13.73 -22.61
N LEU A 315 -1.44 -12.91 -21.61
CA LEU A 315 -0.41 -13.23 -20.62
C LEU A 315 -0.75 -14.49 -19.83
N GLU A 316 -1.98 -14.59 -19.33
CA GLU A 316 -2.46 -15.77 -18.61
C GLU A 316 -2.29 -17.04 -19.45
N GLY A 317 -2.64 -16.99 -20.74
CA GLY A 317 -2.44 -18.10 -21.67
C GLY A 317 -0.96 -18.44 -21.89
N ILE A 318 -0.08 -17.44 -22.01
CA ILE A 318 1.37 -17.64 -22.14
C ILE A 318 1.94 -18.32 -20.88
N VAL A 319 1.59 -17.82 -19.71
CA VAL A 319 2.05 -18.39 -18.43
C VAL A 319 1.54 -19.81 -18.26
N ARG A 320 0.27 -20.04 -18.54
CA ARG A 320 -0.32 -21.37 -18.49
C ARG A 320 0.40 -22.35 -19.42
N ALA A 321 0.68 -21.95 -20.67
CA ALA A 321 1.41 -22.78 -21.62
C ALA A 321 2.86 -23.09 -21.17
N LYS A 322 3.50 -22.13 -20.48
CA LYS A 322 4.84 -22.36 -19.88
C LYS A 322 4.77 -23.33 -18.70
N GLN A 323 3.75 -23.23 -17.84
CA GLN A 323 3.51 -24.12 -16.71
C GLN A 323 3.13 -25.54 -17.16
N ASP A 324 2.32 -25.69 -18.19
CA ASP A 324 1.91 -27.00 -18.73
C ASP A 324 3.08 -27.84 -19.29
N ARG A 325 4.22 -27.22 -19.55
CA ARG A 325 5.47 -27.91 -19.92
C ARG A 325 6.25 -28.46 -18.72
N LYS A 326 5.79 -28.17 -17.51
CA LYS A 326 6.37 -28.61 -16.25
C LYS A 326 5.55 -29.78 -15.66
N PRO A 327 6.07 -30.50 -14.66
CA PRO A 327 5.29 -31.50 -13.96
C PRO A 327 3.96 -30.94 -13.44
N ILE A 328 2.92 -31.74 -13.46
CA ILE A 328 1.56 -31.34 -13.02
C ILE A 328 1.61 -30.75 -11.60
N GLY A 329 1.01 -29.57 -11.42
CA GLY A 329 0.97 -28.87 -10.15
C GLY A 329 2.19 -27.99 -9.83
N THR A 330 3.12 -27.86 -10.77
CA THR A 330 4.25 -26.93 -10.65
C THR A 330 3.86 -25.55 -11.15
N PHE A 331 3.84 -24.55 -10.24
CA PHE A 331 3.53 -23.15 -10.54
C PHE A 331 4.81 -22.32 -10.39
N SER A 332 5.75 -22.56 -11.29
CA SER A 332 7.10 -21.95 -11.23
C SER A 332 7.29 -20.77 -12.18
N VAL A 333 6.27 -20.32 -12.89
CA VAL A 333 6.27 -19.10 -13.72
C VAL A 333 5.29 -18.10 -13.13
N LEU A 334 5.79 -16.94 -12.76
CA LEU A 334 5.00 -15.88 -12.11
C LEU A 334 4.36 -14.95 -13.14
N PRO A 335 3.02 -14.88 -13.25
CA PRO A 335 2.35 -13.83 -14.00
C PRO A 335 2.33 -12.54 -13.18
N ILE A 336 2.59 -11.40 -13.82
CA ILE A 336 2.48 -10.06 -13.25
C ILE A 336 1.65 -9.22 -14.21
N LEU A 337 0.48 -8.77 -13.78
CA LEU A 337 -0.38 -7.85 -14.51
C LEU A 337 -0.28 -6.45 -13.89
N VAL A 338 -0.04 -5.44 -14.72
CA VAL A 338 0.02 -4.04 -14.30
C VAL A 338 -1.10 -3.29 -15.01
N HIS A 339 -2.09 -2.88 -14.25
CA HIS A 339 -3.30 -2.24 -14.74
C HIS A 339 -3.24 -0.71 -14.59
N GLY A 340 -3.98 0.00 -15.45
CA GLY A 340 -4.40 1.36 -15.17
C GLY A 340 -5.70 1.32 -14.37
N ASP A 341 -5.82 2.14 -13.34
CA ASP A 341 -6.98 2.17 -12.43
C ASP A 341 -8.32 2.36 -13.17
N ALA A 342 -8.39 3.33 -14.08
CA ALA A 342 -9.59 3.60 -14.86
C ALA A 342 -9.94 2.46 -15.83
N ALA A 343 -8.93 1.83 -16.45
CA ALA A 343 -9.12 0.72 -17.35
C ALA A 343 -9.61 -0.53 -16.61
N PHE A 344 -8.98 -0.82 -15.46
CA PHE A 344 -9.38 -1.94 -14.61
C PHE A 344 -10.83 -1.82 -14.11
N ALA A 345 -11.27 -0.59 -13.77
CA ALA A 345 -12.62 -0.34 -13.31
C ALA A 345 -13.67 -0.30 -14.45
N GLY A 346 -13.26 -0.02 -15.70
CA GLY A 346 -14.16 0.30 -16.78
C GLY A 346 -14.17 -0.65 -17.98
N GLN A 347 -13.25 -1.60 -18.06
CA GLN A 347 -13.17 -2.56 -19.16
C GLN A 347 -13.28 -3.98 -18.57
N GLY A 348 -14.47 -4.46 -18.46
CA GLY A 348 -14.92 -5.66 -17.79
C GLY A 348 -14.22 -6.95 -17.92
#